data_45abb5f82ed60b37de08ce76a14f568c
#
_entry.id   45abb5f82ed60b37de08ce76a14f568c
#
_cell.length_a   1.000
_cell.length_b   1.000
_cell.length_c   1.000
_cell.angle_alpha   90.00
_cell.angle_beta   90.00
_cell.angle_gamma   90.00
#
_symmetry.space_group_name_H-M   'P 1'
#
loop_
_entity.id
_entity.type
_entity.pdbx_description
1 polymer ?
#
loop_
_entity_poly.entity_id
_entity_poly.type
_entity_poly.pdbx_seq_one_letter_code
_entity_poly.pdbx_strand_id
1 'polypeptide(L)' 'MRIRLHGEEYTTEAATVRTLLQEQDIDGEMRGVAVALNDSVVPRSAWDSKTLSDGDTIEIVKPFRGG' A
#
# COMPACT_ATOMS: atom_id res chain seq x y z
N MET A 1 -10.36 7.35 -6.69
CA MET A 1 -9.11 7.87 -7.26
C MET A 1 -8.37 6.76 -7.99
N ARG A 2 -7.53 7.13 -8.90
CA ARG A 2 -6.82 6.15 -9.72
C ARG A 2 -5.33 6.20 -9.40
N ILE A 3 -4.78 5.04 -9.07
CA ILE A 3 -3.36 4.89 -8.74
C ILE A 3 -2.76 3.80 -9.62
N ARG A 4 -1.45 3.63 -9.52
CA ARG A 4 -0.77 2.53 -10.16
C ARG A 4 -0.28 1.59 -9.07
N LEU A 5 -0.82 0.37 -9.06
CA LEU A 5 -0.49 -0.63 -8.06
C LEU A 5 0.23 -1.78 -8.76
N HIS A 6 1.48 -1.99 -8.37
CA HIS A 6 2.33 -3.03 -8.98
C HIS A 6 2.38 -2.89 -10.51
N GLY A 7 2.49 -1.66 -11.00
CA GLY A 7 2.59 -1.39 -12.41
C GLY A 7 1.29 -1.38 -13.18
N GLU A 8 0.16 -1.64 -12.52
CA GLU A 8 -1.14 -1.68 -13.18
C GLU A 8 -2.06 -0.61 -12.62
N GLU A 9 -2.93 -0.08 -13.48
CA GLU A 9 -3.93 0.87 -13.03
C GLU A 9 -4.88 0.21 -12.05
N TYR A 10 -5.17 0.91 -10.98
CA TYR A 10 -6.08 0.41 -9.95
C TYR A 10 -6.91 1.56 -9.42
N THR A 11 -8.23 1.38 -9.41
CA THR A 11 -9.12 2.37 -8.85
C THR A 11 -9.35 2.04 -7.39
N THR A 12 -9.13 3.02 -6.53
CA THR A 12 -9.26 2.83 -5.09
C THR A 12 -10.10 3.93 -4.46
N GLU A 13 -10.77 3.58 -3.40
CA GLU A 13 -11.46 4.56 -2.56
C GLU A 13 -10.64 4.88 -1.31
N ALA A 14 -9.49 4.27 -1.16
CA ALA A 14 -8.64 4.47 -0.01
C ALA A 14 -8.05 5.87 0.00
N ALA A 15 -8.05 6.52 1.15
CA ALA A 15 -7.45 7.82 1.32
C ALA A 15 -6.03 7.74 1.87
N THR A 16 -5.68 6.63 2.52
CA THR A 16 -4.38 6.45 3.15
C THR A 16 -3.80 5.10 2.79
N VAL A 17 -2.50 4.96 3.06
CA VAL A 17 -1.81 3.68 2.84
C VAL A 17 -2.49 2.58 3.65
N ARG A 18 -2.83 2.85 4.91
CA ARG A 18 -3.49 1.86 5.76
C ARG A 18 -4.78 1.35 5.13
N THR A 19 -5.61 2.25 4.64
CA THR A 19 -6.89 1.88 4.04
C THR A 19 -6.68 1.07 2.76
N LEU A 20 -5.67 1.43 1.98
CA LEU A 20 -5.35 0.68 0.77
C LEU A 20 -4.97 -0.76 1.12
N LEU A 21 -4.16 -0.94 2.18
CA LEU A 21 -3.79 -2.29 2.61
C LEU A 21 -5.02 -3.09 3.00
N GLN A 22 -5.98 -2.45 3.66
CA GLN A 22 -7.23 -3.12 4.02
C GLN A 22 -8.02 -3.54 2.78
N GLU A 23 -8.05 -2.71 1.76
CA GLU A 23 -8.70 -3.08 0.50
C GLU A 23 -8.06 -4.31 -0.14
N GLN A 24 -6.76 -4.48 0.09
CA GLN A 24 -6.01 -5.60 -0.48
C GLN A 24 -6.01 -6.83 0.44
N ASP A 25 -6.84 -6.82 1.48
CA ASP A 25 -6.90 -7.89 2.48
C ASP A 25 -5.57 -8.11 3.18
N ILE A 26 -4.80 -7.06 3.36
CA ILE A 26 -3.52 -7.14 4.05
C ILE A 26 -3.69 -6.62 5.46
N ASP A 27 -3.42 -7.50 6.42
CA ASP A 27 -3.50 -7.15 7.83
C ASP A 27 -2.33 -6.23 8.19
N GLY A 28 -2.63 -5.05 8.72
CA GLY A 28 -1.60 -4.11 9.14
C GLY A 28 -0.73 -4.63 10.28
N GLU A 29 -1.18 -5.66 10.98
CA GLU A 29 -0.39 -6.31 12.02
C GLU A 29 0.59 -7.34 11.45
N MET A 30 0.45 -7.69 10.19
CA MET A 30 1.29 -8.70 9.56
C MET A 30 2.74 -8.21 9.48
N ARG A 31 3.66 -9.06 9.91
CA ARG A 31 5.09 -8.75 9.82
C ARG A 31 5.58 -8.96 8.39
N GLY A 32 6.59 -8.20 8.01
CA GLY A 32 7.22 -8.36 6.72
C GLY A 32 6.54 -7.63 5.59
N VAL A 33 5.45 -6.92 5.86
CA VAL A 33 4.82 -6.08 4.85
C VAL A 33 5.60 -4.79 4.70
N ALA A 34 5.92 -4.45 3.47
CA ALA A 34 6.60 -3.19 3.15
C ALA A 34 5.81 -2.46 2.07
N VAL A 35 5.77 -1.15 2.16
CA VAL A 35 5.05 -0.32 1.20
C VAL A 35 5.99 0.75 0.68
N ALA A 36 6.02 0.91 -0.64
CA ALA A 36 6.72 2.01 -1.29
C ALA A 36 5.70 2.86 -2.03
N LEU A 37 5.80 4.16 -1.85
CA LEU A 37 4.94 5.14 -2.50
C LEU A 37 5.84 6.06 -3.31
N ASN A 38 5.67 6.05 -4.62
CA ASN A 38 6.50 6.85 -5.54
C ASN A 38 7.99 6.66 -5.27
N ASP A 39 8.39 5.39 -5.15
CA ASP A 39 9.78 4.96 -4.93
C ASP A 39 10.35 5.29 -3.55
N SER A 40 9.50 5.70 -2.61
CA SER A 40 9.94 5.97 -1.24
C SER A 40 9.24 5.01 -0.29
N VAL A 41 10.02 4.38 0.59
CA VAL A 41 9.46 3.48 1.58
C VAL A 41 8.61 4.26 2.58
N VAL A 42 7.41 3.75 2.85
CA VAL A 42 6.54 4.33 3.88
C VAL A 42 6.64 3.46 5.11
N PRO A 43 7.24 3.97 6.20
CA PRO A 43 7.36 3.16 7.41
C PRO A 43 5.99 2.83 7.98
N ARG A 44 5.92 1.69 8.65
CA ARG A 44 4.66 1.22 9.23
C ARG A 44 3.99 2.28 10.11
N SER A 45 4.81 3.01 10.87
CA SER A 45 4.27 4.05 11.76
C SER A 45 3.60 5.20 11.01
N ALA A 46 3.82 5.32 9.70
CA ALA A 46 3.23 6.39 8.91
C ALA A 46 2.04 5.92 8.07
N TRP A 47 1.72 4.64 8.09
CA TRP A 47 0.66 4.11 7.22
C TRP A 47 -0.70 4.76 7.46
N ASP A 48 -1.02 5.09 8.72
CA ASP A 48 -2.31 5.68 9.06
C ASP A 48 -2.43 7.13 8.59
N SER A 49 -1.31 7.82 8.49
CA SER A 49 -1.32 9.25 8.15
C SER A 49 -0.87 9.54 6.73
N LYS A 50 -0.26 8.58 6.06
CA LYS A 50 0.23 8.82 4.69
C LYS A 50 -0.93 8.78 3.73
N THR A 51 -1.25 9.95 3.15
CA THR A 51 -2.36 10.06 2.21
C THR A 51 -1.95 9.69 0.81
N LEU A 52 -2.91 9.19 0.05
CA LEU A 52 -2.72 8.85 -1.36
C LEU A 52 -3.25 9.99 -2.23
N SER A 53 -2.65 10.14 -3.39
CA SER A 53 -3.08 11.14 -4.38
C SER A 53 -3.27 10.45 -5.72
N ASP A 54 -4.14 11.03 -6.52
CA ASP A 54 -4.39 10.50 -7.86
C ASP A 54 -3.08 10.43 -8.64
N GLY A 55 -2.83 9.30 -9.27
CA GLY A 55 -1.63 9.10 -10.04
C GLY A 55 -0.44 8.54 -9.27
N ASP A 56 -0.58 8.33 -7.96
CA ASP A 56 0.50 7.75 -7.18
C ASP A 56 0.84 6.33 -7.64
N THR A 57 2.13 5.99 -7.53
CA THR A 57 2.61 4.65 -7.80
C THR A 57 2.91 3.96 -6.48
N ILE A 58 2.32 2.78 -6.28
CA ILE A 58 2.43 2.07 -5.01
C ILE A 58 2.89 0.64 -5.25
N GLU A 59 3.82 0.19 -4.44
CA GLU A 59 4.25 -1.20 -4.43
C GLU A 59 4.12 -1.74 -3.01
N ILE A 60 3.56 -2.92 -2.89
CA ILE A 60 3.37 -3.58 -1.61
C ILE A 60 4.07 -4.92 -1.68
N VAL A 61 4.96 -5.14 -0.73
CA VAL A 61 5.67 -6.41 -0.61
C VAL A 61 5.09 -7.14 0.58
N LYS A 62 4.59 -8.35 0.35
CA LYS A 62 4.06 -9.21 1.41
C LYS A 62 5.07 -10.28 1.75
N PRO A 63 5.07 -10.75 3.00
CA PRO A 63 5.99 -11.82 3.36
C PRO A 63 5.63 -13.10 2.60
N PHE A 64 6.66 -13.83 2.21
CA PHE A 64 6.46 -15.13 1.61
C PHE A 64 6.05 -16.11 2.71
N ARG A 65 4.93 -16.76 2.49
CA ARG A 65 4.49 -17.81 3.39
C ARG A 65 4.70 -19.13 2.70
N GLY A 66 5.81 -19.74 3.02
CA GLY A 66 6.14 -21.02 2.43
C GLY A 66 5.17 -22.10 2.89
N GLY A 67 4.56 -22.70 1.97
CA GLY A 67 3.81 -23.90 2.12
C GLY A 67 2.68 -23.95 3.05
#